data_ac61b465b8b1030817a481e6f93a6d0d
#
_entry.id   ac61b465b8b1030817a481e6f93a6d0d
#
_cell.length_a   1.000
_cell.length_b   1.000
_cell.length_c   1.000
_cell.angle_alpha   90.00
_cell.angle_beta   90.00
_cell.angle_gamma   90.00
#
_symmetry.space_group_name_H-M   'P 1'
#
loop_
_entity.id
_entity.type
_entity.pdbx_description
1 polymer ?
#
loop_
_entity_poly.entity_id
_entity_poly.type
_entity_poly.pdbx_seq_one_letter_code
_entity_poly.pdbx_strand_id
1 'polypeptide(L)'
;MLYIGIDLGTSAVKLLLMDSGGNIRNIVSREYPLYFPHPGWSEQKPEDWYEQTMEGIRELLKDADKSQVVGISFGGQMHGLVILDEKDQVIRPAILWNDGRTTEECDYLNNVIGKEKLSAYTANISFTGFTAPKILWVKKNEPENFARIKKIMLPKDYIAYKLTGVHCTDVSDASGMLLFDVKNRCWSKEMCEICGVMEDQLATCYESYEKVGCVLPEVADELGIPHNVVVAAGAGDNAAAAVGTGTVGDNMCNISLGTSGTIFISSNHFGVDQHNALHSFAHADGHYHLMGCMLSAASCNKWWMDEIIGTKDYASEQAQIEKLGENHVYFLPYLMGERSPHNDPNARGTFIGMTMDTTRADMTQAVLEGVAFALRDSLEVAKSLGIRLERTKICGGGAKSPLWKKMIANILNLKVDVIESEEGPAMGGAMLAAVACGEYASVEEIAEKFVKVTGTVEPDPELVAKYEERYQKFRQIYPACKPLFEIIK
;
A
#
# COMPACT_ATOMS: atom_id res chain seq x y z
N MET A 1 17.99 -18.56 15.27
CA MET A 1 16.52 -18.49 15.01
C MET A 1 16.29 -17.94 13.62
N LEU A 2 15.24 -18.43 12.95
CA LEU A 2 14.84 -18.04 11.61
C LEU A 2 13.37 -17.59 11.60
N TYR A 3 13.08 -16.55 10.85
CA TYR A 3 11.75 -15.96 10.68
C TYR A 3 11.37 -15.96 9.22
N ILE A 4 10.13 -16.31 8.92
CA ILE A 4 9.58 -16.31 7.57
C ILE A 4 8.64 -15.13 7.41
N GLY A 5 8.94 -14.24 6.48
CA GLY A 5 8.03 -13.19 6.02
C GLY A 5 7.40 -13.60 4.69
N ILE A 6 6.08 -13.52 4.62
CA ILE A 6 5.30 -13.88 3.44
C ILE A 6 4.64 -12.61 2.91
N ASP A 7 4.97 -12.21 1.69
CA ASP A 7 4.30 -11.13 0.97
C ASP A 7 3.35 -11.73 -0.06
N LEU A 8 2.06 -11.74 0.25
CA LEU A 8 1.00 -12.24 -0.63
C LEU A 8 0.59 -11.14 -1.62
N GLY A 9 1.35 -10.99 -2.70
CA GLY A 9 1.07 -9.99 -3.74
C GLY A 9 -0.06 -10.38 -4.69
N THR A 10 -0.33 -9.54 -5.68
CA THR A 10 -1.40 -9.79 -6.66
C THR A 10 -1.02 -10.88 -7.68
N SER A 11 0.22 -10.89 -8.15
CA SER A 11 0.68 -11.82 -9.20
C SER A 11 1.50 -12.99 -8.67
N ALA A 12 2.03 -12.85 -7.47
CA ALA A 12 2.93 -13.85 -6.86
C ALA A 12 2.96 -13.69 -5.35
N VAL A 13 3.27 -14.77 -4.65
CA VAL A 13 3.73 -14.73 -3.27
C VAL A 13 5.25 -14.66 -3.24
N LYS A 14 5.79 -13.70 -2.49
CA LYS A 14 7.22 -13.60 -2.18
C LYS A 14 7.45 -14.03 -0.74
N LEU A 15 8.38 -14.92 -0.54
CA LEU A 15 8.76 -15.42 0.77
C LEU A 15 10.21 -15.07 1.07
N LEU A 16 10.47 -14.61 2.28
CA LEU A 16 11.78 -14.18 2.74
C LEU A 16 12.12 -14.89 4.04
N LEU A 17 13.33 -15.44 4.10
CA LEU A 17 13.90 -16.05 5.29
C LEU A 17 14.90 -15.09 5.94
N MET A 18 14.62 -14.64 7.16
CA MET A 18 15.45 -13.73 7.94
C MET A 18 16.04 -14.47 9.16
N ASP A 19 17.31 -14.21 9.45
CA ASP A 19 17.89 -14.65 10.73
C ASP A 19 17.70 -13.64 11.86
N SER A 20 18.06 -14.00 13.08
CA SER A 20 17.96 -13.13 14.27
C SER A 20 18.87 -11.89 14.22
N GLY A 21 19.79 -11.81 13.27
CA GLY A 21 20.61 -10.63 13.02
C GLY A 21 20.02 -9.67 11.97
N GLY A 22 18.84 -10.00 11.41
CA GLY A 22 18.20 -9.22 10.34
C GLY A 22 18.75 -9.51 8.94
N ASN A 23 19.62 -10.52 8.80
CA ASN A 23 20.17 -10.86 7.50
C ASN A 23 19.18 -11.72 6.71
N ILE A 24 19.00 -11.36 5.44
CA ILE A 24 18.22 -12.15 4.49
C ILE A 24 19.04 -13.39 4.11
N ARG A 25 18.51 -14.57 4.38
CA ARG A 25 19.14 -15.87 4.10
C ARG A 25 18.71 -16.44 2.75
N ASN A 26 17.45 -16.23 2.39
CA ASN A 26 16.90 -16.71 1.13
C ASN A 26 15.64 -15.91 0.78
N ILE A 27 15.34 -15.83 -0.51
CA ILE A 27 14.11 -15.27 -1.06
C ILE A 27 13.60 -16.20 -2.15
N VAL A 28 12.30 -16.47 -2.13
CA VAL A 28 11.58 -17.27 -3.13
C VAL A 28 10.36 -16.50 -3.59
N SER A 29 10.06 -16.56 -4.87
CA SER A 29 8.84 -16.00 -5.46
C SER A 29 8.11 -17.06 -6.27
N ARG A 30 6.79 -17.16 -6.07
CA ARG A 30 5.97 -18.15 -6.78
C ARG A 30 4.71 -17.47 -7.32
N GLU A 31 4.50 -17.63 -8.62
CA GLU A 31 3.36 -17.02 -9.31
C GLU A 31 2.09 -17.87 -9.16
N TYR A 32 0.95 -17.22 -9.28
CA TYR A 32 -0.37 -17.85 -9.36
C TYR A 32 -1.27 -17.12 -10.36
N PRO A 33 -2.32 -17.80 -10.87
CA PRO A 33 -3.20 -17.23 -11.88
C PRO A 33 -3.98 -16.00 -11.35
N LEU A 34 -4.24 -15.07 -12.25
CA LEU A 34 -5.19 -13.97 -12.08
C LEU A 34 -6.30 -14.16 -13.13
N TYR A 35 -7.55 -14.15 -12.70
CA TYR A 35 -8.70 -14.41 -13.55
C TYR A 35 -9.49 -13.13 -13.83
N PHE A 36 -9.87 -12.95 -15.10
CA PHE A 36 -10.66 -11.81 -15.57
C PHE A 36 -11.95 -12.33 -16.21
N PRO A 37 -12.97 -12.76 -15.41
CA PRO A 37 -14.18 -13.40 -15.95
C PRO A 37 -15.04 -12.46 -16.80
N HIS A 38 -14.92 -11.14 -16.56
CA HIS A 38 -15.57 -10.10 -17.35
C HIS A 38 -14.65 -8.89 -17.47
N PRO A 39 -14.86 -7.98 -18.46
CA PRO A 39 -14.11 -6.72 -18.54
C PRO A 39 -14.18 -5.93 -17.23
N GLY A 40 -13.02 -5.53 -16.71
CA GLY A 40 -12.91 -4.78 -15.45
C GLY A 40 -13.08 -5.61 -14.16
N TRP A 41 -13.30 -6.92 -14.26
CA TRP A 41 -13.34 -7.82 -13.11
C TRP A 41 -11.98 -8.48 -12.89
N SER A 42 -11.64 -8.72 -11.62
CA SER A 42 -10.37 -9.34 -11.24
C SER A 42 -10.59 -10.27 -10.05
N GLU A 43 -10.31 -11.55 -10.23
CA GLU A 43 -10.55 -12.61 -9.25
C GLU A 43 -9.37 -13.53 -9.09
N GLN A 44 -9.23 -14.14 -7.91
CA GLN A 44 -8.29 -15.20 -7.62
C GLN A 44 -8.92 -16.29 -6.75
N LYS A 45 -8.39 -17.51 -6.85
CA LYS A 45 -8.78 -18.61 -5.97
C LYS A 45 -7.88 -18.59 -4.74
N PRO A 46 -8.44 -18.48 -3.52
CA PRO A 46 -7.64 -18.51 -2.31
C PRO A 46 -6.80 -19.79 -2.14
N GLU A 47 -7.26 -20.89 -2.71
CA GLU A 47 -6.55 -22.17 -2.71
C GLU A 47 -5.21 -22.08 -3.46
N ASP A 48 -5.17 -21.34 -4.60
CA ASP A 48 -3.94 -21.13 -5.38
C ASP A 48 -2.88 -20.38 -4.55
N TRP A 49 -3.31 -19.41 -3.74
CA TRP A 49 -2.41 -18.69 -2.81
C TRP A 49 -1.80 -19.63 -1.78
N TYR A 50 -2.64 -20.48 -1.17
CA TYR A 50 -2.19 -21.41 -0.13
C TYR A 50 -1.23 -22.44 -0.71
N GLU A 51 -1.55 -23.05 -1.85
CA GLU A 51 -0.70 -24.02 -2.54
C GLU A 51 0.69 -23.42 -2.84
N GLN A 52 0.72 -22.24 -3.45
CA GLN A 52 1.99 -21.59 -3.80
C GLN A 52 2.76 -21.11 -2.56
N THR A 53 2.07 -20.72 -1.49
CA THR A 53 2.71 -20.41 -0.21
C THR A 53 3.38 -21.64 0.39
N MET A 54 2.70 -22.79 0.43
CA MET A 54 3.26 -24.03 0.96
C MET A 54 4.46 -24.51 0.15
N GLU A 55 4.36 -24.53 -1.18
CA GLU A 55 5.48 -24.84 -2.06
C GLU A 55 6.64 -23.85 -1.90
N GLY A 56 6.32 -22.56 -1.77
CA GLY A 56 7.31 -21.53 -1.54
C GLY A 56 8.06 -21.70 -0.22
N ILE A 57 7.38 -22.08 0.88
CA ILE A 57 8.03 -22.35 2.17
C ILE A 57 8.96 -23.57 2.05
N ARG A 58 8.54 -24.65 1.36
CA ARG A 58 9.41 -25.83 1.13
C ARG A 58 10.68 -25.45 0.38
N GLU A 59 10.55 -24.66 -0.67
CA GLU A 59 11.68 -24.17 -1.47
C GLU A 59 12.58 -23.23 -0.65
N LEU A 60 11.97 -22.30 0.11
CA LEU A 60 12.67 -21.34 0.97
C LEU A 60 13.58 -22.03 2.01
N LEU A 61 13.08 -23.13 2.56
CA LEU A 61 13.73 -23.88 3.63
C LEU A 61 14.58 -25.07 3.13
N LYS A 62 14.77 -25.24 1.82
CA LYS A 62 15.46 -26.40 1.25
C LYS A 62 16.86 -26.62 1.82
N ASP A 63 17.62 -25.53 1.97
CA ASP A 63 19.02 -25.56 2.41
C ASP A 63 19.16 -24.96 3.84
N ALA A 64 18.06 -24.73 4.53
CA ALA A 64 18.04 -24.16 5.90
C ALA A 64 17.88 -25.24 6.97
N ASP A 65 18.39 -24.96 8.16
CA ASP A 65 18.06 -25.76 9.34
C ASP A 65 16.63 -25.46 9.80
N LYS A 66 15.69 -26.30 9.39
CA LYS A 66 14.26 -26.16 9.65
C LYS A 66 13.92 -26.11 11.14
N SER A 67 14.75 -26.72 11.99
CA SER A 67 14.57 -26.71 13.45
C SER A 67 14.75 -25.32 14.06
N GLN A 68 15.38 -24.40 13.33
CA GLN A 68 15.60 -23.00 13.73
C GLN A 68 14.43 -22.07 13.40
N VAL A 69 13.43 -22.53 12.66
CA VAL A 69 12.26 -21.71 12.33
C VAL A 69 11.41 -21.51 13.57
N VAL A 70 11.17 -20.28 13.98
CA VAL A 70 10.44 -19.95 15.21
C VAL A 70 9.21 -19.06 14.98
N GLY A 71 9.15 -18.33 13.86
CA GLY A 71 8.05 -17.41 13.58
C GLY A 71 7.75 -17.23 12.10
N ILE A 72 6.47 -17.01 11.80
CA ILE A 72 5.92 -16.70 10.46
C ILE A 72 4.99 -15.50 10.60
N SER A 73 5.07 -14.57 9.63
CA SER A 73 4.09 -13.51 9.52
C SER A 73 3.97 -13.01 8.06
N PHE A 74 3.09 -12.04 7.84
CA PHE A 74 2.59 -11.69 6.53
C PHE A 74 2.67 -10.21 6.23
N GLY A 75 2.91 -9.86 4.95
CA GLY A 75 2.34 -8.75 4.25
C GLY A 75 1.36 -9.29 3.21
N GLY A 76 0.31 -8.57 2.88
CA GLY A 76 -0.63 -9.10 1.88
C GLY A 76 -1.41 -8.02 1.12
N GLN A 77 -1.75 -8.32 -0.14
CA GLN A 77 -2.65 -7.47 -0.93
C GLN A 77 -3.93 -7.20 -0.15
N MET A 78 -4.29 -5.94 -0.04
CA MET A 78 -5.42 -5.48 0.77
C MET A 78 -6.76 -5.63 0.06
N HIS A 79 -7.85 -5.49 0.80
CA HIS A 79 -9.21 -5.29 0.30
C HIS A 79 -9.88 -6.49 -0.38
N GLY A 80 -9.18 -7.55 -0.70
CA GLY A 80 -9.73 -8.73 -1.35
C GLY A 80 -10.82 -9.39 -0.50
N LEU A 81 -11.95 -9.72 -1.11
CA LEU A 81 -13.06 -10.36 -0.40
C LEU A 81 -12.96 -11.88 -0.50
N VAL A 82 -12.61 -12.54 0.59
CA VAL A 82 -12.67 -13.99 0.77
C VAL A 82 -13.86 -14.33 1.67
N ILE A 83 -14.77 -15.18 1.22
CA ILE A 83 -15.95 -15.59 1.95
C ILE A 83 -16.00 -17.11 2.12
N LEU A 84 -16.22 -17.55 3.35
CA LEU A 84 -16.25 -18.96 3.72
C LEU A 84 -17.64 -19.36 4.26
N ASP A 85 -18.01 -20.61 4.00
CA ASP A 85 -19.25 -21.21 4.51
C ASP A 85 -19.07 -21.83 5.92
N GLU A 86 -20.09 -22.50 6.43
CA GLU A 86 -20.10 -23.15 7.74
C GLU A 86 -19.05 -24.26 7.94
N LYS A 87 -18.48 -24.75 6.83
CA LYS A 87 -17.41 -25.76 6.83
C LYS A 87 -16.04 -25.17 6.48
N ASP A 88 -15.95 -23.84 6.54
CA ASP A 88 -14.74 -23.09 6.16
C ASP A 88 -14.31 -23.32 4.70
N GLN A 89 -15.26 -23.68 3.83
CA GLN A 89 -14.99 -23.82 2.39
C GLN A 89 -15.19 -22.47 1.70
N VAL A 90 -14.30 -22.16 0.76
CA VAL A 90 -14.40 -20.97 -0.07
C VAL A 90 -15.69 -21.02 -0.90
N ILE A 91 -16.56 -20.04 -0.75
CA ILE A 91 -17.86 -19.97 -1.44
C ILE A 91 -17.69 -19.64 -2.92
N ARG A 92 -16.73 -18.75 -3.23
CA ARG A 92 -16.45 -18.26 -4.58
C ARG A 92 -15.01 -17.71 -4.66
N PRO A 93 -14.44 -17.54 -5.88
CA PRO A 93 -13.16 -16.83 -6.03
C PRO A 93 -13.20 -15.44 -5.38
N ALA A 94 -12.08 -15.04 -4.79
CA ALA A 94 -11.95 -13.74 -4.14
C ALA A 94 -12.04 -12.60 -5.17
N ILE A 95 -12.82 -11.56 -4.84
CA ILE A 95 -12.88 -10.31 -5.62
C ILE A 95 -11.74 -9.41 -5.16
N LEU A 96 -10.84 -9.04 -6.05
CA LEU A 96 -9.59 -8.35 -5.71
C LEU A 96 -9.72 -6.83 -5.61
N TRP A 97 -8.67 -6.20 -5.11
CA TRP A 97 -8.58 -4.74 -4.91
C TRP A 97 -8.66 -3.92 -6.22
N ASN A 98 -8.22 -4.49 -7.34
CA ASN A 98 -8.22 -3.89 -8.67
C ASN A 98 -9.46 -4.25 -9.50
N ASP A 99 -10.49 -4.79 -8.85
CA ASP A 99 -11.78 -5.10 -9.48
C ASP A 99 -12.69 -3.87 -9.50
N GLY A 100 -13.30 -3.59 -10.65
CA GLY A 100 -14.12 -2.40 -10.87
C GLY A 100 -15.64 -2.65 -10.84
N ARG A 101 -16.10 -3.89 -10.56
CA ARG A 101 -17.54 -4.24 -10.65
C ARG A 101 -18.47 -3.49 -9.70
N THR A 102 -17.95 -2.96 -8.61
CA THR A 102 -18.71 -2.40 -7.48
C THR A 102 -18.98 -0.90 -7.57
N THR A 103 -19.00 -0.33 -8.79
CA THR A 103 -19.22 1.11 -8.99
C THR A 103 -20.54 1.57 -8.42
N GLU A 104 -21.65 0.83 -8.64
CA GLU A 104 -22.98 1.19 -8.13
C GLU A 104 -23.03 1.15 -6.60
N GLU A 105 -22.42 0.14 -5.98
CA GLU A 105 -22.36 -0.02 -4.52
C GLU A 105 -21.48 1.09 -3.90
N CYS A 106 -20.40 1.46 -4.58
CA CYS A 106 -19.54 2.57 -4.18
C CYS A 106 -20.29 3.90 -4.23
N ASP A 107 -21.07 4.14 -5.30
CA ASP A 107 -21.92 5.33 -5.44
C ASP A 107 -23.02 5.36 -4.37
N TYR A 108 -23.64 4.22 -4.08
CA TYR A 108 -24.61 4.11 -2.98
C TYR A 108 -23.99 4.51 -1.64
N LEU A 109 -22.82 3.95 -1.31
CA LEU A 109 -22.14 4.27 -0.06
C LEU A 109 -21.75 5.76 0.02
N ASN A 110 -21.15 6.31 -1.03
CA ASN A 110 -20.66 7.68 -1.01
C ASN A 110 -21.77 8.75 -1.11
N ASN A 111 -22.84 8.48 -1.87
CA ASN A 111 -23.84 9.50 -2.23
C ASN A 111 -25.16 9.32 -1.47
N VAL A 112 -25.55 8.07 -1.15
CA VAL A 112 -26.81 7.80 -0.42
C VAL A 112 -26.56 7.72 1.08
N ILE A 113 -25.61 6.89 1.52
CA ILE A 113 -25.20 6.87 2.94
C ILE A 113 -24.48 8.18 3.27
N GLY A 114 -23.54 8.60 2.43
CA GLY A 114 -22.85 9.88 2.48
C GLY A 114 -21.42 9.76 3.01
N LYS A 115 -20.49 10.43 2.34
CA LYS A 115 -19.07 10.43 2.67
C LYS A 115 -18.77 10.85 4.10
N GLU A 116 -19.49 11.84 4.63
CA GLU A 116 -19.32 12.32 6.01
C GLU A 116 -19.61 11.23 7.04
N LYS A 117 -20.68 10.45 6.82
CA LYS A 117 -21.04 9.32 7.70
C LYS A 117 -20.02 8.21 7.59
N LEU A 118 -19.63 7.83 6.36
CA LEU A 118 -18.58 6.81 6.14
C LEU A 118 -17.30 7.19 6.85
N SER A 119 -16.88 8.45 6.70
CA SER A 119 -15.66 8.98 7.36
C SER A 119 -15.80 8.97 8.88
N ALA A 120 -16.98 9.31 9.41
CA ALA A 120 -17.24 9.24 10.85
C ALA A 120 -17.20 7.80 11.39
N TYR A 121 -17.64 6.82 10.60
CA TYR A 121 -17.68 5.41 10.99
C TYR A 121 -16.37 4.67 10.81
N THR A 122 -15.53 5.08 9.84
CA THR A 122 -14.34 4.32 9.42
C THR A 122 -13.09 5.16 9.16
N ALA A 123 -13.16 6.48 9.27
CA ALA A 123 -12.14 7.43 8.86
C ALA A 123 -11.86 7.48 7.33
N ASN A 124 -12.65 6.79 6.53
CA ASN A 124 -12.44 6.67 5.07
C ASN A 124 -13.77 6.84 4.30
N ILE A 125 -13.67 7.00 2.99
CA ILE A 125 -14.80 6.96 2.05
C ILE A 125 -14.73 5.69 1.20
N SER A 126 -15.77 5.38 0.45
CA SER A 126 -15.82 4.17 -0.38
C SER A 126 -15.03 4.32 -1.68
N PHE A 127 -14.29 3.28 -2.00
CA PHE A 127 -13.65 3.04 -3.30
C PHE A 127 -14.02 1.65 -3.80
N THR A 128 -14.08 1.47 -5.12
CA THR A 128 -14.43 0.17 -5.74
C THR A 128 -13.50 -0.96 -5.32
N GLY A 129 -12.24 -0.63 -5.01
CA GLY A 129 -11.26 -1.58 -4.51
C GLY A 129 -11.51 -2.09 -3.09
N PHE A 130 -12.28 -1.38 -2.26
CA PHE A 130 -12.49 -1.73 -0.85
C PHE A 130 -13.45 -2.92 -0.66
N THR A 131 -13.45 -3.52 0.53
CA THR A 131 -14.17 -4.77 0.82
C THR A 131 -15.68 -4.56 0.97
N ALA A 132 -16.12 -3.51 1.66
CA ALA A 132 -17.57 -3.27 1.91
C ALA A 132 -18.41 -3.19 0.64
N PRO A 133 -18.04 -2.44 -0.42
CA PRO A 133 -18.81 -2.44 -1.66
C PRO A 133 -18.87 -3.82 -2.34
N LYS A 134 -17.86 -4.67 -2.17
CA LYS A 134 -17.86 -6.05 -2.69
C LYS A 134 -18.86 -6.93 -1.94
N ILE A 135 -19.00 -6.77 -0.63
CA ILE A 135 -20.01 -7.46 0.17
C ILE A 135 -21.42 -7.06 -0.30
N LEU A 136 -21.65 -5.76 -0.50
CA LEU A 136 -22.94 -5.26 -1.03
C LEU A 136 -23.22 -5.82 -2.44
N TRP A 137 -22.20 -5.89 -3.27
CA TRP A 137 -22.33 -6.47 -4.61
C TRP A 137 -22.73 -7.96 -4.55
N VAL A 138 -22.07 -8.77 -3.71
CA VAL A 138 -22.43 -10.18 -3.51
C VAL A 138 -23.85 -10.31 -2.98
N LYS A 139 -24.25 -9.48 -2.01
CA LYS A 139 -25.61 -9.45 -1.47
C LYS A 139 -26.67 -9.21 -2.54
N LYS A 140 -26.40 -8.29 -3.46
CA LYS A 140 -27.29 -7.90 -4.55
C LYS A 140 -27.32 -8.90 -5.70
N ASN A 141 -26.15 -9.36 -6.15
CA ASN A 141 -25.99 -10.11 -7.39
C ASN A 141 -25.88 -11.63 -7.17
N GLU A 142 -25.46 -12.06 -5.99
CA GLU A 142 -25.26 -13.47 -5.60
C GLU A 142 -25.92 -13.77 -4.24
N PRO A 143 -27.25 -13.55 -4.08
CA PRO A 143 -27.92 -13.64 -2.77
C PRO A 143 -27.81 -15.03 -2.13
N GLU A 144 -27.73 -16.10 -2.92
CA GLU A 144 -27.54 -17.46 -2.42
C GLU A 144 -26.12 -17.63 -1.81
N ASN A 145 -25.11 -17.07 -2.43
CA ASN A 145 -23.75 -17.05 -1.89
C ASN A 145 -23.68 -16.19 -0.62
N PHE A 146 -24.33 -15.02 -0.64
CA PHE A 146 -24.40 -14.14 0.53
C PHE A 146 -25.03 -14.84 1.75
N ALA A 147 -26.12 -15.58 1.55
CA ALA A 147 -26.80 -16.31 2.63
C ALA A 147 -25.95 -17.42 3.26
N ARG A 148 -24.93 -17.92 2.56
CA ARG A 148 -24.02 -18.98 3.03
C ARG A 148 -22.83 -18.44 3.80
N ILE A 149 -22.57 -17.12 3.80
CA ILE A 149 -21.39 -16.53 4.45
C ILE A 149 -21.41 -16.80 5.94
N LYS A 150 -20.39 -17.45 6.43
CA LYS A 150 -20.09 -17.63 7.86
C LYS A 150 -18.87 -16.87 8.31
N LYS A 151 -17.87 -16.70 7.43
CA LYS A 151 -16.68 -15.90 7.69
C LYS A 151 -16.32 -15.03 6.48
N ILE A 152 -15.91 -13.81 6.78
CA ILE A 152 -15.37 -12.83 5.83
C ILE A 152 -13.92 -12.59 6.21
N MET A 153 -13.02 -12.74 5.25
CA MET A 153 -11.57 -12.66 5.45
C MET A 153 -10.93 -11.85 4.34
N LEU A 154 -9.74 -11.39 4.58
CA LEU A 154 -8.83 -10.80 3.59
C LEU A 154 -7.84 -11.86 3.06
N PRO A 155 -7.14 -11.59 1.96
CA PRO A 155 -6.27 -12.60 1.34
C PRO A 155 -5.23 -13.21 2.28
N LYS A 156 -4.44 -12.39 3.02
CA LYS A 156 -3.46 -12.91 3.98
C LYS A 156 -4.09 -13.65 5.16
N ASP A 157 -5.28 -13.21 5.58
CA ASP A 157 -6.02 -13.83 6.69
C ASP A 157 -6.38 -15.28 6.37
N TYR A 158 -6.73 -15.56 5.10
CA TYR A 158 -6.99 -16.92 4.64
C TYR A 158 -5.74 -17.80 4.78
N ILE A 159 -4.56 -17.29 4.44
CA ILE A 159 -3.31 -18.04 4.62
C ILE A 159 -3.02 -18.26 6.12
N ALA A 160 -3.17 -17.22 6.95
CA ALA A 160 -2.99 -17.35 8.41
C ALA A 160 -3.95 -18.38 9.00
N TYR A 161 -5.22 -18.36 8.58
CA TYR A 161 -6.23 -19.37 8.97
C TYR A 161 -5.79 -20.78 8.56
N LYS A 162 -5.35 -20.97 7.32
CA LYS A 162 -4.89 -22.28 6.82
C LYS A 162 -3.68 -22.81 7.59
N LEU A 163 -2.82 -21.93 8.09
CA LEU A 163 -1.66 -22.31 8.87
C LEU A 163 -1.99 -22.59 10.36
N THR A 164 -3.02 -21.94 10.91
CA THR A 164 -3.27 -21.93 12.37
C THR A 164 -4.64 -22.46 12.81
N GLY A 165 -5.61 -22.52 11.89
CA GLY A 165 -7.02 -22.77 12.22
C GLY A 165 -7.75 -21.58 12.87
N VAL A 166 -7.11 -20.41 12.98
CA VAL A 166 -7.67 -19.22 13.63
C VAL A 166 -8.18 -18.23 12.60
N HIS A 167 -9.46 -17.84 12.71
CA HIS A 167 -10.02 -16.76 11.90
C HIS A 167 -9.59 -15.40 12.45
N CYS A 168 -8.49 -14.89 11.95
CA CYS A 168 -7.85 -13.65 12.38
C CYS A 168 -7.68 -12.65 11.24
N THR A 169 -7.61 -11.39 11.59
CA THR A 169 -7.12 -10.29 10.76
C THR A 169 -6.31 -9.33 11.62
N ASP A 170 -5.70 -8.31 11.01
CA ASP A 170 -5.02 -7.27 11.75
C ASP A 170 -5.62 -5.88 11.50
N VAL A 171 -5.30 -4.96 12.40
CA VAL A 171 -5.83 -3.59 12.39
C VAL A 171 -5.50 -2.82 11.12
N SER A 172 -4.31 -3.05 10.52
CA SER A 172 -3.87 -2.31 9.35
C SER A 172 -4.63 -2.74 8.09
N ASP A 173 -4.83 -4.03 7.89
CA ASP A 173 -5.56 -4.58 6.75
C ASP A 173 -7.07 -4.38 6.92
N ALA A 174 -7.61 -4.60 8.14
CA ALA A 174 -9.01 -4.31 8.46
C ALA A 174 -9.41 -2.86 8.19
N SER A 175 -8.48 -1.91 8.39
CA SER A 175 -8.69 -0.48 8.10
C SER A 175 -9.10 -0.22 6.65
N GLY A 176 -8.64 -1.05 5.71
CA GLY A 176 -8.96 -0.95 4.29
C GLY A 176 -10.27 -1.65 3.88
N MET A 177 -10.99 -2.28 4.79
CA MET A 177 -12.25 -2.96 4.48
C MET A 177 -13.45 -2.03 4.36
N LEU A 178 -13.39 -0.82 4.90
CA LEU A 178 -14.53 0.09 5.12
C LEU A 178 -15.59 -0.51 6.06
N LEU A 179 -15.18 -1.39 6.95
CA LEU A 179 -15.98 -2.02 8.00
C LEU A 179 -15.42 -1.79 9.39
N PHE A 180 -14.23 -1.18 9.46
CA PHE A 180 -13.44 -1.02 10.67
C PHE A 180 -13.41 0.45 11.12
N ASP A 181 -13.74 0.69 12.38
CA ASP A 181 -13.55 1.99 13.04
C ASP A 181 -12.07 2.14 13.38
N VAL A 182 -11.34 2.81 12.52
CA VAL A 182 -9.88 3.00 12.64
C VAL A 182 -9.52 3.71 13.94
N LYS A 183 -10.29 4.71 14.35
CA LYS A 183 -10.04 5.49 15.55
C LYS A 183 -10.10 4.64 16.82
N ASN A 184 -11.14 3.81 16.92
CA ASN A 184 -11.41 2.99 18.10
C ASN A 184 -10.88 1.56 17.98
N ARG A 185 -10.29 1.19 16.83
CA ARG A 185 -9.66 -0.11 16.55
C ARG A 185 -10.62 -1.30 16.78
N CYS A 186 -11.85 -1.17 16.26
CA CYS A 186 -12.88 -2.18 16.36
C CYS A 186 -13.78 -2.19 15.12
N TRP A 187 -14.59 -3.22 14.95
CA TRP A 187 -15.55 -3.27 13.87
C TRP A 187 -16.63 -2.17 14.03
N SER A 188 -16.94 -1.48 12.93
CA SER A 188 -18.01 -0.47 12.91
C SER A 188 -19.38 -1.13 12.85
N LYS A 189 -20.19 -0.96 13.90
CA LYS A 189 -21.54 -1.50 13.95
C LYS A 189 -22.41 -0.95 12.84
N GLU A 190 -22.31 0.35 12.58
CA GLU A 190 -23.05 1.05 11.54
C GLU A 190 -22.73 0.48 10.15
N MET A 191 -21.46 0.22 9.88
CA MET A 191 -21.08 -0.37 8.60
C MET A 191 -21.48 -1.84 8.47
N CYS A 192 -21.43 -2.60 9.55
CA CYS A 192 -21.97 -3.97 9.58
C CYS A 192 -23.48 -3.97 9.25
N GLU A 193 -24.26 -3.09 9.84
CA GLU A 193 -25.69 -2.94 9.54
C GLU A 193 -25.94 -2.54 8.08
N ILE A 194 -25.20 -1.56 7.56
CA ILE A 194 -25.31 -1.11 6.16
C ILE A 194 -25.03 -2.27 5.20
N CYS A 195 -23.97 -3.04 5.45
CA CYS A 195 -23.59 -4.18 4.60
C CYS A 195 -24.48 -5.41 4.84
N GLY A 196 -25.19 -5.47 5.95
CA GLY A 196 -26.03 -6.62 6.34
C GLY A 196 -25.21 -7.82 6.79
N VAL A 197 -24.08 -7.57 7.45
CA VAL A 197 -23.20 -8.59 8.05
C VAL A 197 -23.24 -8.49 9.56
N MET A 198 -23.01 -9.61 10.21
CA MET A 198 -22.91 -9.68 11.67
C MET A 198 -21.44 -9.63 12.08
N GLU A 199 -21.15 -9.08 13.25
CA GLU A 199 -19.76 -8.96 13.74
C GLU A 199 -19.08 -10.33 13.91
N ASP A 200 -19.85 -11.38 14.25
CA ASP A 200 -19.34 -12.76 14.39
C ASP A 200 -18.97 -13.41 13.04
N GLN A 201 -19.39 -12.82 11.91
CA GLN A 201 -18.93 -13.22 10.58
C GLN A 201 -17.57 -12.60 10.23
N LEU A 202 -17.15 -11.56 10.94
CA LEU A 202 -15.85 -10.92 10.77
C LEU A 202 -14.77 -11.66 11.59
N ALA A 203 -13.52 -11.57 11.15
CA ALA A 203 -12.41 -12.19 11.84
C ALA A 203 -12.08 -11.47 13.16
N THR A 204 -11.49 -12.16 14.12
CA THR A 204 -10.92 -11.52 15.31
C THR A 204 -9.77 -10.62 14.89
N CYS A 205 -9.82 -9.35 15.30
CA CYS A 205 -8.82 -8.36 14.92
C CYS A 205 -7.72 -8.28 15.99
N TYR A 206 -6.47 -8.33 15.53
CA TYR A 206 -5.26 -8.27 16.34
C TYR A 206 -4.41 -7.05 15.95
N GLU A 207 -3.46 -6.67 16.79
CA GLU A 207 -2.35 -5.85 16.32
C GLU A 207 -1.48 -6.68 15.36
N SER A 208 -0.86 -6.04 14.39
CA SER A 208 -0.12 -6.75 13.33
C SER A 208 1.02 -7.64 13.84
N TYR A 209 1.64 -7.23 14.95
CA TYR A 209 2.74 -7.95 15.62
C TYR A 209 2.28 -8.95 16.69
N GLU A 210 0.97 -9.10 16.91
CA GLU A 210 0.47 -10.03 17.91
C GLU A 210 0.45 -11.47 17.38
N LYS A 211 0.78 -12.39 18.28
CA LYS A 211 0.64 -13.82 18.04
C LYS A 211 -0.83 -14.21 17.95
N VAL A 212 -1.24 -14.81 16.83
CA VAL A 212 -2.60 -15.37 16.64
C VAL A 212 -2.68 -16.85 17.01
N GLY A 213 -1.56 -17.57 16.91
CA GLY A 213 -1.50 -18.99 17.22
C GLY A 213 -0.12 -19.57 16.91
N CYS A 214 -0.06 -20.89 16.86
CA CYS A 214 1.07 -21.62 16.31
C CYS A 214 0.62 -22.37 15.05
N VAL A 215 1.58 -22.76 14.24
CA VAL A 215 1.31 -23.59 13.06
C VAL A 215 0.63 -24.89 13.49
N LEU A 216 -0.41 -25.31 12.78
CA LEU A 216 -1.09 -26.59 13.01
C LEU A 216 -0.12 -27.76 12.93
N PRO A 217 -0.24 -28.79 13.79
CA PRO A 217 0.68 -29.92 13.79
C PRO A 217 0.84 -30.59 12.43
N GLU A 218 -0.26 -30.81 11.70
CA GLU A 218 -0.24 -31.40 10.37
C GLU A 218 0.49 -30.55 9.32
N VAL A 219 0.39 -29.23 9.42
CA VAL A 219 1.12 -28.30 8.53
C VAL A 219 2.59 -28.25 8.91
N ALA A 220 2.90 -28.27 10.19
CA ALA A 220 4.29 -28.30 10.69
C ALA A 220 5.01 -29.59 10.27
N ASP A 221 4.33 -30.74 10.37
CA ASP A 221 4.85 -32.03 9.91
C ASP A 221 5.09 -32.05 8.40
N GLU A 222 4.16 -31.50 7.62
CA GLU A 222 4.26 -31.40 6.16
C GLU A 222 5.46 -30.54 5.71
N LEU A 223 5.73 -29.46 6.44
CA LEU A 223 6.86 -28.55 6.16
C LEU A 223 8.18 -29.03 6.78
N GLY A 224 8.10 -29.89 7.81
CA GLY A 224 9.24 -30.37 8.59
C GLY A 224 9.80 -29.30 9.53
N ILE A 225 8.94 -28.45 10.08
CA ILE A 225 9.27 -27.40 11.05
C ILE A 225 8.74 -27.73 12.44
N PRO A 226 9.18 -27.06 13.52
CA PRO A 226 8.66 -27.31 14.88
C PRO A 226 7.16 -26.95 15.00
N HIS A 227 6.42 -27.70 15.83
CA HIS A 227 4.99 -27.47 16.09
C HIS A 227 4.69 -26.17 16.86
N ASN A 228 5.70 -25.58 17.49
CA ASN A 228 5.57 -24.35 18.28
C ASN A 228 5.95 -23.08 17.49
N VAL A 229 6.07 -23.18 16.18
CA VAL A 229 6.33 -21.99 15.33
C VAL A 229 5.17 -21.00 15.49
N VAL A 230 5.49 -19.79 15.94
CA VAL A 230 4.53 -18.72 16.17
C VAL A 230 4.07 -18.15 14.84
N VAL A 231 2.77 -17.87 14.73
CA VAL A 231 2.20 -17.10 13.59
C VAL A 231 1.66 -15.79 14.14
N ALA A 232 2.13 -14.68 13.58
CA ALA A 232 1.61 -13.35 13.87
C ALA A 232 0.50 -12.96 12.88
N ALA A 233 -0.33 -11.99 13.27
CA ALA A 233 -1.44 -11.51 12.44
C ALA A 233 -0.99 -10.96 11.08
N GLY A 234 0.20 -10.35 11.06
CA GLY A 234 0.72 -9.73 9.84
C GLY A 234 0.08 -8.36 9.57
N ALA A 235 0.29 -7.83 8.38
CA ALA A 235 -0.20 -6.50 8.01
C ALA A 235 -0.66 -6.45 6.55
N GLY A 236 -1.48 -5.47 6.20
CA GLY A 236 -1.65 -5.10 4.80
C GLY A 236 -0.30 -4.74 4.15
N ASP A 237 -0.16 -4.96 2.86
CA ASP A 237 1.11 -4.85 2.13
C ASP A 237 1.83 -3.50 2.33
N ASN A 238 1.08 -2.39 2.32
CA ASN A 238 1.65 -1.06 2.53
C ASN A 238 2.19 -0.86 3.96
N ALA A 239 1.46 -1.34 4.98
CA ALA A 239 1.90 -1.28 6.37
C ALA A 239 3.09 -2.22 6.63
N ALA A 240 3.08 -3.44 6.05
CA ALA A 240 4.20 -4.34 6.10
C ALA A 240 5.45 -3.75 5.41
N ALA A 241 5.27 -3.13 4.23
CA ALA A 241 6.35 -2.42 3.55
C ALA A 241 6.91 -1.26 4.40
N ALA A 242 6.04 -0.53 5.10
CA ALA A 242 6.46 0.53 6.01
C ALA A 242 7.32 -0.03 7.15
N VAL A 243 6.95 -1.15 7.75
CA VAL A 243 7.79 -1.85 8.74
C VAL A 243 9.14 -2.24 8.15
N GLY A 244 9.14 -2.92 7.01
CA GLY A 244 10.36 -3.38 6.33
C GLY A 244 11.29 -2.26 5.86
N THR A 245 10.77 -1.06 5.67
CA THR A 245 11.53 0.15 5.33
C THR A 245 11.80 1.06 6.53
N GLY A 246 11.38 0.67 7.74
CA GLY A 246 11.57 1.44 8.97
C GLY A 246 10.75 2.72 9.04
N THR A 247 9.59 2.75 8.37
CA THR A 247 8.63 3.86 8.44
C THR A 247 7.61 3.57 9.53
N VAL A 248 8.08 3.63 10.77
CA VAL A 248 7.34 3.33 12.00
C VAL A 248 7.64 4.40 13.04
N GLY A 249 6.76 4.54 14.04
CA GLY A 249 6.84 5.61 15.02
C GLY A 249 6.29 6.94 14.49
N ASP A 250 6.50 8.02 15.23
CA ASP A 250 5.89 9.30 14.94
C ASP A 250 6.63 10.08 13.85
N ASN A 251 5.87 10.73 12.96
CA ASN A 251 6.39 11.62 11.91
C ASN A 251 7.46 10.96 11.01
N MET A 252 7.30 9.68 10.68
CA MET A 252 8.14 8.99 9.70
C MET A 252 7.42 8.92 8.35
N CYS A 253 8.19 8.95 7.27
CA CYS A 253 7.64 8.97 5.91
C CYS A 253 8.40 8.03 4.98
N ASN A 254 7.65 7.40 4.07
CA ASN A 254 8.20 6.67 2.93
C ASN A 254 7.45 7.05 1.66
N ILE A 255 8.19 7.29 0.59
CA ILE A 255 7.65 7.52 -0.76
C ILE A 255 8.01 6.31 -1.62
N SER A 256 7.01 5.70 -2.22
CA SER A 256 7.20 4.66 -3.23
C SER A 256 6.94 5.23 -4.63
N LEU A 257 7.92 5.12 -5.52
CA LEU A 257 7.85 5.54 -6.92
C LEU A 257 7.83 4.30 -7.83
N GLY A 258 6.73 3.59 -7.81
CA GLY A 258 6.42 2.52 -8.75
C GLY A 258 5.62 3.00 -9.97
N THR A 259 4.92 2.11 -10.64
CA THR A 259 3.93 2.46 -11.68
C THR A 259 2.97 3.52 -11.14
N SER A 260 2.33 3.24 -10.01
CA SER A 260 1.67 4.20 -9.15
C SER A 260 2.64 4.73 -8.08
N GLY A 261 2.25 5.76 -7.34
CA GLY A 261 3.04 6.30 -6.25
C GLY A 261 2.27 6.31 -4.94
N THR A 262 2.99 6.17 -3.84
CA THR A 262 2.40 6.38 -2.52
C THR A 262 3.29 7.29 -1.69
N ILE A 263 2.65 8.11 -0.87
CA ILE A 263 3.28 8.76 0.27
C ILE A 263 2.66 8.19 1.54
N PHE A 264 3.45 7.46 2.31
CA PHE A 264 3.05 6.80 3.54
C PHE A 264 3.65 7.55 4.73
N ILE A 265 2.82 7.97 5.66
CA ILE A 265 3.24 8.78 6.82
C ILE A 265 2.74 8.12 8.09
N SER A 266 3.67 7.62 8.92
CA SER A 266 3.33 7.07 10.23
C SER A 266 3.17 8.18 11.28
N SER A 267 2.22 7.98 12.20
CA SER A 267 1.89 8.93 13.25
C SER A 267 1.40 8.22 14.50
N ASN A 268 1.85 8.67 15.66
CA ASN A 268 1.33 8.19 16.94
C ASN A 268 -0.09 8.70 17.23
N HIS A 269 -0.60 9.61 16.41
CA HIS A 269 -1.91 10.22 16.59
C HIS A 269 -2.85 9.88 15.44
N PHE A 270 -4.11 9.55 15.79
CA PHE A 270 -5.18 9.43 14.81
C PHE A 270 -5.41 10.75 14.09
N GLY A 271 -5.53 10.70 12.78
CA GLY A 271 -5.84 11.86 11.94
C GLY A 271 -6.68 11.46 10.74
N VAL A 272 -7.62 12.31 10.36
CA VAL A 272 -8.40 12.20 9.13
C VAL A 272 -8.65 13.62 8.61
N ASP A 273 -8.37 13.84 7.32
CA ASP A 273 -8.63 15.15 6.73
C ASP A 273 -10.12 15.30 6.33
N GLN A 274 -10.55 16.55 6.33
CA GLN A 274 -11.96 16.92 6.12
C GLN A 274 -12.56 16.40 4.80
N HIS A 275 -11.73 16.17 3.78
CA HIS A 275 -12.16 15.74 2.45
C HIS A 275 -11.79 14.27 2.15
N ASN A 276 -11.23 13.53 3.10
CA ASN A 276 -10.70 12.18 2.90
C ASN A 276 -9.77 12.09 1.68
N ALA A 277 -8.94 13.11 1.49
CA ALA A 277 -7.93 13.17 0.43
C ALA A 277 -6.83 12.13 0.65
N LEU A 278 -6.55 11.79 1.92
CA LEU A 278 -5.65 10.72 2.33
C LEU A 278 -6.43 9.59 2.97
N HIS A 279 -5.94 8.36 2.78
CA HIS A 279 -6.41 7.24 3.59
C HIS A 279 -5.91 7.40 5.04
N SER A 280 -6.76 7.09 6.00
CA SER A 280 -6.43 7.07 7.42
C SER A 280 -6.62 5.65 7.95
N PHE A 281 -5.52 4.96 8.27
CA PHE A 281 -5.52 3.56 8.68
C PHE A 281 -4.78 3.38 10.00
N ALA A 282 -5.08 2.30 10.71
CA ALA A 282 -4.22 1.80 11.76
C ALA A 282 -2.91 1.27 11.15
N HIS A 283 -1.80 1.47 11.85
CA HIS A 283 -0.49 1.04 11.39
C HIS A 283 -0.04 -0.24 12.09
N ALA A 284 0.90 -0.94 11.48
CA ALA A 284 1.43 -2.20 11.99
C ALA A 284 2.35 -2.07 13.20
N ASP A 285 2.64 -0.87 13.65
CA ASP A 285 3.44 -0.57 14.85
C ASP A 285 2.61 -0.28 16.11
N GLY A 286 1.29 -0.44 16.03
CA GLY A 286 0.38 -0.14 17.14
C GLY A 286 -0.21 1.27 17.11
N HIS A 287 0.15 2.08 16.13
CA HIS A 287 -0.31 3.46 15.97
C HIS A 287 -1.15 3.65 14.69
N TYR A 288 -0.98 4.76 13.97
CA TYR A 288 -1.77 5.11 12.80
C TYR A 288 -0.88 5.53 11.64
N HIS A 289 -1.44 5.56 10.44
CA HIS A 289 -0.79 6.18 9.29
C HIS A 289 -1.78 6.90 8.40
N LEU A 290 -1.25 7.89 7.68
CA LEU A 290 -1.90 8.54 6.57
C LEU A 290 -1.24 8.07 5.28
N MET A 291 -2.01 7.85 4.23
CA MET A 291 -1.47 7.43 2.94
C MET A 291 -2.12 8.18 1.80
N GLY A 292 -1.31 8.87 1.01
CA GLY A 292 -1.69 9.41 -0.28
C GLY A 292 -1.33 8.41 -1.39
N CYS A 293 -2.29 8.14 -2.28
CA CYS A 293 -2.10 7.28 -3.45
C CYS A 293 -2.23 8.12 -4.71
N MET A 294 -1.18 8.15 -5.54
CA MET A 294 -1.26 8.69 -6.88
C MET A 294 -1.27 7.56 -7.92
N LEU A 295 -2.13 7.69 -8.94
CA LEU A 295 -2.37 6.61 -9.88
C LEU A 295 -1.25 6.47 -10.93
N SER A 296 -0.56 7.55 -11.25
CA SER A 296 0.53 7.57 -12.22
C SER A 296 1.74 8.29 -11.65
N ALA A 297 2.79 7.54 -11.28
CA ALA A 297 4.04 8.07 -10.74
C ALA A 297 5.21 7.80 -11.69
N ALA A 298 6.02 6.77 -11.46
CA ALA A 298 7.09 6.43 -12.40
C ALA A 298 6.54 6.01 -13.79
N SER A 299 5.28 5.59 -13.88
CA SER A 299 4.60 5.35 -15.15
C SER A 299 4.49 6.61 -16.02
N CYS A 300 4.42 7.81 -15.43
CA CYS A 300 4.46 9.06 -16.20
C CYS A 300 5.79 9.24 -16.93
N ASN A 301 6.89 9.01 -16.20
CA ASN A 301 8.22 9.06 -16.82
C ASN A 301 8.40 7.95 -17.85
N LYS A 302 7.93 6.73 -17.55
CA LYS A 302 7.96 5.62 -18.50
C LYS A 302 7.17 5.92 -19.77
N TRP A 303 5.93 6.39 -19.64
CA TRP A 303 5.11 6.83 -20.78
C TRP A 303 5.79 7.92 -21.60
N TRP A 304 6.35 8.94 -20.93
CA TRP A 304 7.05 10.02 -21.60
C TRP A 304 8.25 9.50 -22.39
N MET A 305 9.07 8.64 -21.79
CA MET A 305 10.27 8.08 -22.41
C MET A 305 9.95 7.09 -23.53
N ASP A 306 9.08 6.12 -23.28
CA ASP A 306 8.81 5.02 -24.20
C ASP A 306 7.93 5.44 -25.37
N GLU A 307 6.82 6.16 -25.10
CA GLU A 307 5.79 6.46 -26.09
C GLU A 307 6.00 7.82 -26.78
N ILE A 308 6.47 8.83 -26.06
CA ILE A 308 6.58 10.19 -26.61
C ILE A 308 7.99 10.42 -27.18
N ILE A 309 9.02 10.08 -26.43
CA ILE A 309 10.41 10.27 -26.88
C ILE A 309 10.91 9.10 -27.72
N GLY A 310 10.47 7.88 -27.42
CA GLY A 310 10.88 6.66 -28.13
C GLY A 310 12.25 6.15 -27.73
N THR A 311 12.68 6.34 -26.48
CA THR A 311 13.95 5.85 -25.96
C THR A 311 13.81 5.27 -24.56
N LYS A 312 14.67 4.30 -24.23
CA LYS A 312 14.81 3.73 -22.88
C LYS A 312 16.07 4.21 -22.14
N ASP A 313 16.79 5.15 -22.72
CA ASP A 313 17.97 5.76 -22.11
C ASP A 313 17.59 6.94 -21.21
N TYR A 314 17.05 6.61 -20.04
CA TYR A 314 16.62 7.58 -19.02
C TYR A 314 17.77 8.46 -18.55
N ALA A 315 18.97 7.90 -18.43
CA ALA A 315 20.13 8.64 -17.92
C ALA A 315 20.56 9.75 -18.88
N SER A 316 20.65 9.46 -20.17
CA SER A 316 21.02 10.45 -21.20
C SER A 316 19.96 11.55 -21.33
N GLU A 317 18.66 11.22 -21.25
CA GLU A 317 17.61 12.24 -21.28
C GLU A 317 17.66 13.15 -20.04
N GLN A 318 17.84 12.58 -18.86
CA GLN A 318 17.94 13.36 -17.62
C GLN A 318 19.20 14.22 -17.55
N ALA A 319 20.28 13.77 -18.18
CA ALA A 319 21.53 14.54 -18.26
C ALA A 319 21.41 15.83 -19.08
N GLN A 320 20.35 15.97 -19.90
CA GLN A 320 20.05 17.21 -20.64
C GLN A 320 19.44 18.31 -19.75
N ILE A 321 19.01 17.97 -18.54
CA ILE A 321 18.37 18.91 -17.61
C ILE A 321 19.47 19.62 -16.81
N GLU A 322 19.73 20.89 -17.16
CA GLU A 322 20.82 21.67 -16.57
C GLU A 322 20.38 22.55 -15.38
N LYS A 323 19.16 23.08 -15.42
CA LYS A 323 18.69 24.10 -14.48
C LYS A 323 17.45 23.65 -13.72
N LEU A 324 17.65 23.21 -12.50
CA LEU A 324 16.54 22.87 -11.61
C LEU A 324 15.87 24.12 -11.05
N GLY A 325 14.53 24.04 -10.89
CA GLY A 325 13.75 25.12 -10.29
C GLY A 325 13.47 26.32 -11.21
N GLU A 326 13.94 26.31 -12.45
CA GLU A 326 13.81 27.43 -13.40
C GLU A 326 12.91 27.12 -14.61
N ASN A 327 12.36 25.92 -14.70
CA ASN A 327 11.48 25.51 -15.79
C ASN A 327 10.17 26.30 -15.78
N HIS A 328 9.70 26.76 -16.94
CA HIS A 328 8.41 27.44 -17.09
C HIS A 328 7.27 26.50 -17.52
N VAL A 329 7.60 25.25 -17.88
CA VAL A 329 6.63 24.22 -18.23
C VAL A 329 6.21 23.46 -16.97
N TYR A 330 4.92 23.17 -16.89
CA TYR A 330 4.30 22.35 -15.84
C TYR A 330 3.60 21.15 -16.45
N PHE A 331 3.56 20.06 -15.69
CA PHE A 331 2.85 18.85 -16.07
C PHE A 331 1.96 18.35 -14.91
N LEU A 332 0.66 18.20 -15.19
CA LEU A 332 -0.24 17.45 -14.30
C LEU A 332 -0.11 15.95 -14.61
N PRO A 333 0.32 15.10 -13.67
CA PRO A 333 0.65 13.69 -13.95
C PRO A 333 -0.57 12.76 -13.95
N TYR A 334 -1.78 13.27 -14.23
CA TYR A 334 -3.04 12.55 -14.01
C TYR A 334 -3.46 11.72 -15.22
N LEU A 335 -2.54 10.90 -15.76
CA LEU A 335 -2.77 10.10 -16.98
C LEU A 335 -3.91 9.08 -16.84
N MET A 336 -4.20 8.62 -15.61
CA MET A 336 -5.23 7.63 -15.30
C MET A 336 -6.31 8.19 -14.35
N GLY A 337 -6.55 9.50 -14.37
CA GLY A 337 -7.24 10.16 -13.28
C GLY A 337 -6.34 10.31 -12.06
N GLU A 338 -6.88 10.79 -10.95
CA GLU A 338 -6.10 10.88 -9.72
C GLU A 338 -6.93 10.56 -8.47
N ARG A 339 -6.32 9.85 -7.52
CA ARG A 339 -6.89 9.59 -6.21
C ARG A 339 -6.51 10.69 -5.24
N SER A 340 -5.35 10.63 -4.63
CA SER A 340 -4.94 11.64 -3.64
C SER A 340 -4.25 12.85 -4.29
N PRO A 341 -4.59 14.08 -3.89
CA PRO A 341 -5.64 14.43 -2.95
C PRO A 341 -7.00 14.71 -3.60
N HIS A 342 -7.13 14.56 -4.91
CA HIS A 342 -8.25 15.12 -5.69
C HIS A 342 -9.49 14.23 -5.74
N ASN A 343 -9.34 12.90 -5.61
CA ASN A 343 -10.42 11.91 -5.79
C ASN A 343 -11.21 12.16 -7.10
N ASP A 344 -10.48 12.42 -8.19
CA ASP A 344 -11.06 12.79 -9.49
C ASP A 344 -10.66 11.78 -10.58
N PRO A 345 -11.54 10.85 -10.95
CA PRO A 345 -11.28 9.87 -12.00
C PRO A 345 -11.25 10.50 -13.41
N ASN A 346 -11.75 11.74 -13.57
CA ASN A 346 -11.78 12.44 -14.83
C ASN A 346 -10.57 13.34 -15.07
N ALA A 347 -9.71 13.54 -14.05
CA ALA A 347 -8.47 14.28 -14.22
C ALA A 347 -7.61 13.67 -15.35
N ARG A 348 -6.91 14.50 -16.10
CA ARG A 348 -6.08 14.07 -17.25
C ARG A 348 -4.70 14.71 -17.19
N GLY A 349 -3.73 14.03 -17.79
CA GLY A 349 -2.39 14.58 -18.01
C GLY A 349 -2.45 15.85 -18.83
N THR A 350 -1.75 16.89 -18.38
CA THR A 350 -1.82 18.22 -19.00
C THR A 350 -0.47 18.91 -18.93
N PHE A 351 0.02 19.39 -20.07
CA PHE A 351 1.16 20.30 -20.13
C PHE A 351 0.67 21.74 -20.27
N ILE A 352 1.29 22.66 -19.54
CA ILE A 352 0.98 24.09 -19.61
C ILE A 352 2.27 24.93 -19.47
N GLY A 353 2.30 26.10 -20.13
CA GLY A 353 3.42 27.03 -20.06
C GLY A 353 4.44 26.89 -21.21
N MET A 354 4.17 26.09 -22.23
CA MET A 354 5.06 25.94 -23.40
C MET A 354 5.14 27.22 -24.23
N THR A 355 6.33 27.50 -24.71
CA THR A 355 6.65 28.61 -25.63
C THR A 355 7.48 28.07 -26.81
N MET A 356 7.79 28.92 -27.79
CA MET A 356 8.56 28.52 -28.99
C MET A 356 9.99 28.06 -28.67
N ASP A 357 10.53 28.44 -27.54
CA ASP A 357 11.86 28.06 -27.05
C ASP A 357 11.85 26.88 -26.04
N THR A 358 10.67 26.31 -25.79
CA THR A 358 10.56 25.11 -24.95
C THR A 358 11.29 23.94 -25.59
N THR A 359 12.22 23.37 -24.84
CA THR A 359 13.04 22.25 -25.29
C THR A 359 12.47 20.90 -24.83
N ARG A 360 12.97 19.82 -25.42
CA ARG A 360 12.68 18.44 -24.97
C ARG A 360 13.10 18.23 -23.52
N ALA A 361 14.25 18.81 -23.10
CA ALA A 361 14.72 18.74 -21.72
C ALA A 361 13.76 19.42 -20.74
N ASP A 362 13.17 20.57 -21.10
CA ASP A 362 12.16 21.26 -20.29
C ASP A 362 10.92 20.38 -20.11
N MET A 363 10.48 19.69 -21.16
CA MET A 363 9.33 18.79 -21.10
C MET A 363 9.63 17.57 -20.21
N THR A 364 10.81 16.95 -20.36
CA THR A 364 11.24 15.83 -19.51
C THR A 364 11.33 16.24 -18.04
N GLN A 365 11.88 17.43 -17.78
CA GLN A 365 11.94 17.99 -16.43
C GLN A 365 10.54 18.22 -15.85
N ALA A 366 9.62 18.76 -16.64
CA ALA A 366 8.24 19.00 -16.22
C ALA A 366 7.51 17.71 -15.82
N VAL A 367 7.77 16.59 -16.52
CA VAL A 367 7.19 15.28 -16.15
C VAL A 367 7.69 14.81 -14.78
N LEU A 368 8.99 14.89 -14.52
CA LEU A 368 9.59 14.49 -13.24
C LEU A 368 9.14 15.40 -12.09
N GLU A 369 9.14 16.71 -12.31
CA GLU A 369 8.66 17.72 -11.36
C GLU A 369 7.18 17.57 -11.07
N GLY A 370 6.35 17.31 -12.07
CA GLY A 370 4.91 17.17 -11.95
C GLY A 370 4.52 16.05 -10.98
N VAL A 371 5.19 14.90 -11.08
CA VAL A 371 5.01 13.79 -10.13
C VAL A 371 5.40 14.22 -8.70
N ALA A 372 6.53 14.90 -8.54
CA ALA A 372 6.99 15.36 -7.23
C ALA A 372 6.06 16.45 -6.63
N PHE A 373 5.54 17.35 -7.45
CA PHE A 373 4.54 18.34 -7.00
C PHE A 373 3.23 17.69 -6.58
N ALA A 374 2.76 16.66 -7.30
CA ALA A 374 1.54 15.93 -6.92
C ALA A 374 1.73 15.15 -5.60
N LEU A 375 2.92 14.58 -5.34
CA LEU A 375 3.25 14.03 -4.04
C LEU A 375 3.23 15.11 -2.94
N ARG A 376 3.71 16.30 -3.25
CA ARG A 376 3.66 17.43 -2.32
C ARG A 376 2.25 17.85 -1.98
N ASP A 377 1.31 17.82 -2.92
CA ASP A 377 -0.11 18.10 -2.63
C ASP A 377 -0.64 17.21 -1.50
N SER A 378 -0.33 15.90 -1.54
CA SER A 378 -0.68 14.97 -0.46
C SER A 378 0.06 15.27 0.85
N LEU A 379 1.33 15.65 0.79
CA LEU A 379 2.11 16.06 1.96
C LEU A 379 1.51 17.31 2.63
N GLU A 380 1.07 18.29 1.86
CA GLU A 380 0.46 19.52 2.42
C GLU A 380 -0.85 19.23 3.15
N VAL A 381 -1.64 18.23 2.67
CA VAL A 381 -2.81 17.75 3.42
C VAL A 381 -2.38 17.16 4.77
N ALA A 382 -1.37 16.30 4.80
CA ALA A 382 -0.86 15.73 6.05
C ALA A 382 -0.33 16.81 7.01
N LYS A 383 0.39 17.80 6.49
CA LYS A 383 0.86 18.95 7.29
C LYS A 383 -0.28 19.75 7.93
N SER A 384 -1.42 19.87 7.25
CA SER A 384 -2.60 20.54 7.79
C SER A 384 -3.20 19.82 9.00
N LEU A 385 -2.92 18.52 9.14
CA LEU A 385 -3.29 17.70 10.29
C LEU A 385 -2.25 17.70 11.42
N GLY A 386 -1.23 18.54 11.33
CA GLY A 386 -0.21 18.68 12.37
C GLY A 386 1.05 17.83 12.16
N ILE A 387 1.12 17.06 11.09
CA ILE A 387 2.31 16.25 10.74
C ILE A 387 3.52 17.17 10.50
N ARG A 388 4.67 16.80 11.04
CA ARG A 388 5.94 17.51 10.89
C ARG A 388 7.02 16.55 10.45
N LEU A 389 7.37 16.58 9.16
CA LEU A 389 8.40 15.72 8.58
C LEU A 389 9.70 16.51 8.37
N GLU A 390 10.82 15.87 8.67
CA GLU A 390 12.17 16.35 8.35
C GLU A 390 12.82 15.50 7.26
N ARG A 391 12.39 14.25 7.13
CA ARG A 391 12.93 13.26 6.18
C ARG A 391 11.89 12.30 5.66
N THR A 392 12.20 11.71 4.54
CA THR A 392 11.45 10.59 3.95
C THR A 392 12.41 9.53 3.46
N LYS A 393 12.00 8.28 3.53
CA LYS A 393 12.63 7.20 2.77
C LYS A 393 12.03 7.18 1.37
N ILE A 394 12.76 6.60 0.42
CA ILE A 394 12.30 6.47 -0.96
C ILE A 394 12.63 5.08 -1.49
N CYS A 395 11.68 4.46 -2.19
CA CYS A 395 11.84 3.16 -2.83
C CYS A 395 11.11 3.11 -4.19
N GLY A 396 11.24 1.97 -4.87
CA GLY A 396 10.64 1.75 -6.19
C GLY A 396 11.54 2.14 -7.36
N GLY A 397 11.10 1.84 -8.58
CA GLY A 397 11.90 2.01 -9.79
C GLY A 397 12.34 3.46 -10.06
N GLY A 398 11.48 4.43 -9.74
CA GLY A 398 11.80 5.87 -9.88
C GLY A 398 12.90 6.35 -8.93
N ALA A 399 13.05 5.70 -7.77
CA ALA A 399 14.09 6.03 -6.80
C ALA A 399 15.53 5.75 -7.29
N LYS A 400 15.69 5.02 -8.39
CA LYS A 400 16.99 4.77 -9.01
C LYS A 400 17.59 6.01 -9.68
N SER A 401 16.77 7.03 -10.01
CA SER A 401 17.24 8.28 -10.59
C SER A 401 17.81 9.23 -9.54
N PRO A 402 19.13 9.56 -9.57
CA PRO A 402 19.71 10.54 -8.66
C PRO A 402 19.11 11.93 -8.84
N LEU A 403 18.81 12.31 -10.08
CA LEU A 403 18.21 13.60 -10.41
C LEU A 403 16.80 13.72 -9.81
N TRP A 404 15.98 12.68 -9.96
CA TRP A 404 14.62 12.69 -9.42
C TRP A 404 14.60 12.74 -7.90
N LYS A 405 15.50 12.01 -7.23
CA LYS A 405 15.69 12.13 -5.77
C LYS A 405 16.05 13.54 -5.35
N LYS A 406 16.93 14.21 -6.10
CA LYS A 406 17.29 15.61 -5.85
C LYS A 406 16.10 16.55 -6.02
N MET A 407 15.30 16.38 -7.09
CA MET A 407 14.07 17.15 -7.29
C MET A 407 13.09 16.95 -6.14
N ILE A 408 12.85 15.70 -5.74
CA ILE A 408 11.94 15.35 -4.64
C ILE A 408 12.39 15.97 -3.31
N ALA A 409 13.68 15.85 -2.97
CA ALA A 409 14.23 16.45 -1.76
C ALA A 409 13.94 17.96 -1.68
N ASN A 410 14.13 18.66 -2.80
CA ASN A 410 13.96 20.12 -2.86
C ASN A 410 12.50 20.56 -3.00
N ILE A 411 11.67 19.82 -3.75
CA ILE A 411 10.25 20.12 -3.90
C ILE A 411 9.49 19.89 -2.59
N LEU A 412 9.81 18.80 -1.88
CA LEU A 412 9.18 18.48 -0.59
C LEU A 412 9.84 19.18 0.59
N ASN A 413 11.02 19.75 0.41
CA ASN A 413 11.90 20.27 1.46
C ASN A 413 12.13 19.22 2.57
N LEU A 414 12.52 18.02 2.17
CA LEU A 414 12.80 16.89 3.05
C LEU A 414 14.13 16.25 2.69
N LYS A 415 14.85 15.76 3.70
CA LYS A 415 15.96 14.83 3.48
C LYS A 415 15.41 13.54 2.88
N VAL A 416 16.02 13.05 1.81
CA VAL A 416 15.62 11.80 1.15
C VAL A 416 16.65 10.72 1.46
N ASP A 417 16.25 9.77 2.29
CA ASP A 417 17.08 8.64 2.70
C ASP A 417 16.93 7.45 1.74
N VAL A 418 18.05 6.90 1.31
CA VAL A 418 18.14 5.66 0.55
C VAL A 418 18.47 4.53 1.50
N ILE A 419 17.70 3.45 1.46
CA ILE A 419 17.86 2.28 2.32
C ILE A 419 18.59 1.14 1.61
N GLU A 420 19.21 0.26 2.38
CA GLU A 420 20.03 -0.85 1.87
C GLU A 420 19.20 -1.90 1.11
N SER A 421 17.97 -2.17 1.59
CA SER A 421 17.09 -3.19 1.01
C SER A 421 15.72 -2.64 0.68
N GLU A 422 15.21 -3.02 -0.50
CA GLU A 422 13.85 -2.68 -0.96
C GLU A 422 12.86 -3.84 -0.74
N GLU A 423 13.22 -4.90 0.00
CA GLU A 423 12.37 -6.07 0.28
C GLU A 423 11.27 -5.76 1.33
N GLY A 424 10.52 -4.67 1.09
CA GLY A 424 9.60 -4.06 2.05
C GLY A 424 8.59 -5.00 2.70
N PRO A 425 7.55 -5.52 2.00
CA PRO A 425 6.46 -6.25 2.67
C PRO A 425 6.92 -7.59 3.26
N ALA A 426 7.74 -8.37 2.56
CA ALA A 426 8.24 -9.66 3.05
C ALA A 426 9.19 -9.47 4.23
N MET A 427 10.08 -8.47 4.18
CA MET A 427 10.96 -8.13 5.30
C MET A 427 10.15 -7.63 6.50
N GLY A 428 9.16 -6.78 6.28
CA GLY A 428 8.24 -6.33 7.32
C GLY A 428 7.50 -7.48 7.98
N GLY A 429 7.02 -8.45 7.20
CA GLY A 429 6.44 -9.68 7.71
C GLY A 429 7.40 -10.45 8.64
N ALA A 430 8.64 -10.67 8.19
CA ALA A 430 9.66 -11.36 9.02
C ALA A 430 9.97 -10.59 10.32
N MET A 431 10.01 -9.25 10.26
CA MET A 431 10.20 -8.40 11.45
C MET A 431 9.01 -8.51 12.43
N LEU A 432 7.78 -8.49 11.93
CA LEU A 432 6.57 -8.70 12.74
C LEU A 432 6.58 -10.08 13.42
N ALA A 433 7.03 -11.12 12.71
CA ALA A 433 7.19 -12.46 13.29
C ALA A 433 8.19 -12.46 14.45
N ALA A 434 9.31 -11.76 14.32
CA ALA A 434 10.31 -11.66 15.38
C ALA A 434 9.78 -10.93 16.63
N VAL A 435 8.98 -9.88 16.45
CA VAL A 435 8.29 -9.19 17.56
C VAL A 435 7.27 -10.11 18.23
N ALA A 436 6.46 -10.84 17.46
CA ALA A 436 5.49 -11.80 17.99
C ALA A 436 6.13 -12.95 18.78
N CYS A 437 7.38 -13.31 18.47
CA CYS A 437 8.16 -14.30 19.21
C CYS A 437 8.79 -13.73 20.50
N GLY A 438 8.68 -12.42 20.75
CA GLY A 438 9.23 -11.75 21.93
C GLY A 438 10.73 -11.44 21.86
N GLU A 439 11.35 -11.49 20.67
CA GLU A 439 12.76 -11.14 20.49
C GLU A 439 13.02 -9.63 20.59
N TYR A 440 12.02 -8.83 20.28
CA TYR A 440 12.04 -7.37 20.33
C TYR A 440 10.81 -6.87 21.05
N ALA A 441 10.96 -5.78 21.81
CA ALA A 441 9.88 -5.22 22.61
C ALA A 441 8.86 -4.46 21.76
N SER A 442 9.26 -3.94 20.59
CA SER A 442 8.38 -3.21 19.67
C SER A 442 8.83 -3.31 18.21
N VAL A 443 7.93 -2.89 17.32
CA VAL A 443 8.20 -2.82 15.89
C VAL A 443 9.22 -1.71 15.57
N GLU A 444 9.22 -0.62 16.35
CA GLU A 444 10.20 0.45 16.20
C GLU A 444 11.61 -0.03 16.56
N GLU A 445 11.76 -0.78 17.64
CA GLU A 445 13.07 -1.31 18.06
C GLU A 445 13.71 -2.17 16.98
N ILE A 446 12.97 -3.12 16.42
CA ILE A 446 13.49 -3.98 15.35
C ILE A 446 13.78 -3.21 14.08
N ALA A 447 12.94 -2.23 13.73
CA ALA A 447 13.13 -1.38 12.55
C ALA A 447 14.39 -0.51 12.67
N GLU A 448 14.62 0.11 13.83
CA GLU A 448 15.83 0.89 14.11
C GLU A 448 17.10 0.03 13.97
N LYS A 449 17.03 -1.22 14.42
CA LYS A 449 18.16 -2.13 14.39
C LYS A 449 18.49 -2.67 13.00
N PHE A 450 17.48 -2.96 12.16
CA PHE A 450 17.67 -3.69 10.91
C PHE A 450 17.62 -2.83 9.65
N VAL A 451 16.91 -1.70 9.68
CA VAL A 451 16.81 -0.84 8.51
C VAL A 451 17.97 0.14 8.47
N LYS A 452 18.85 -0.02 7.48
CA LYS A 452 20.05 0.80 7.33
C LYS A 452 19.88 1.81 6.20
N VAL A 453 20.19 3.07 6.53
CA VAL A 453 20.32 4.15 5.54
C VAL A 453 21.72 4.11 4.94
N THR A 454 21.79 4.00 3.62
CA THR A 454 23.08 3.94 2.86
C THR A 454 23.49 5.27 2.28
N GLY A 455 22.59 6.24 2.21
CA GLY A 455 22.84 7.58 1.72
C GLY A 455 21.66 8.50 1.96
N THR A 456 21.93 9.80 1.95
CA THR A 456 20.90 10.84 2.13
C THR A 456 21.11 11.94 1.11
N VAL A 457 20.03 12.37 0.46
CA VAL A 457 20.00 13.56 -0.38
C VAL A 457 19.44 14.71 0.44
N GLU A 458 20.27 15.71 0.70
CA GLU A 458 19.88 16.91 1.47
C GLU A 458 19.19 17.93 0.54
N PRO A 459 18.17 18.63 1.00
CA PRO A 459 17.61 19.76 0.26
C PRO A 459 18.57 20.94 0.28
N ASP A 460 18.63 21.66 -0.83
CA ASP A 460 19.41 22.91 -0.99
C ASP A 460 18.46 24.10 -0.75
N PRO A 461 18.75 24.99 0.20
CA PRO A 461 17.85 26.13 0.54
C PRO A 461 17.51 27.05 -0.63
N GLU A 462 18.46 27.31 -1.56
CA GLU A 462 18.19 28.14 -2.73
C GLU A 462 17.24 27.44 -3.71
N LEU A 463 17.45 26.14 -3.91
CA LEU A 463 16.62 25.34 -4.79
C LEU A 463 15.23 25.09 -4.19
N VAL A 464 15.14 24.92 -2.86
CA VAL A 464 13.87 24.84 -2.14
C VAL A 464 13.05 26.12 -2.36
N ALA A 465 13.68 27.31 -2.25
CA ALA A 465 12.98 28.57 -2.49
C ALA A 465 12.45 28.71 -3.92
N LYS A 466 13.25 28.30 -4.93
CA LYS A 466 12.81 28.29 -6.34
C LYS A 466 11.62 27.32 -6.55
N TYR A 467 11.68 26.12 -5.97
CA TYR A 467 10.60 25.14 -6.08
C TYR A 467 9.35 25.54 -5.28
N GLU A 468 9.50 26.27 -4.18
CA GLU A 468 8.34 26.81 -3.46
C GLU A 468 7.54 27.75 -4.37
N GLU A 469 8.20 28.67 -5.06
CA GLU A 469 7.53 29.58 -6.01
C GLU A 469 6.83 28.81 -7.14
N ARG A 470 7.50 27.78 -7.69
CA ARG A 470 6.94 26.92 -8.73
C ARG A 470 5.76 26.11 -8.22
N TYR A 471 5.83 25.58 -7.02
CA TYR A 471 4.74 24.80 -6.41
C TYR A 471 3.48 25.66 -6.19
N GLN A 472 3.63 26.91 -5.75
CA GLN A 472 2.48 27.82 -5.60
C GLN A 472 1.78 28.10 -6.93
N LYS A 473 2.49 28.04 -8.07
CA LYS A 473 1.92 28.12 -9.40
C LYS A 473 1.29 26.77 -9.82
N PHE A 474 1.96 25.65 -9.59
CA PHE A 474 1.48 24.30 -9.92
C PHE A 474 0.10 24.02 -9.32
N ARG A 475 -0.09 24.30 -8.05
CA ARG A 475 -1.35 24.03 -7.33
C ARG A 475 -2.56 24.83 -7.85
N GLN A 476 -2.36 25.84 -8.69
CA GLN A 476 -3.43 26.58 -9.36
C GLN A 476 -3.93 25.89 -10.63
N ILE A 477 -3.14 24.97 -11.20
CA ILE A 477 -3.41 24.41 -12.53
C ILE A 477 -4.58 23.43 -12.49
N TYR A 478 -4.56 22.48 -11.54
CA TYR A 478 -5.65 21.50 -11.44
C TYR A 478 -7.02 22.14 -11.25
N PRO A 479 -7.24 23.07 -10.30
CA PRO A 479 -8.54 23.73 -10.16
C PRO A 479 -9.00 24.46 -11.43
N ALA A 480 -8.06 25.05 -12.17
CA ALA A 480 -8.35 25.74 -13.44
C ALA A 480 -8.73 24.75 -14.57
N CYS A 481 -8.11 23.58 -14.60
CA CYS A 481 -8.37 22.56 -15.62
C CYS A 481 -9.57 21.65 -15.29
N LYS A 482 -9.93 21.50 -14.03
CA LYS A 482 -10.99 20.58 -13.58
C LYS A 482 -12.30 20.66 -14.37
N PRO A 483 -12.87 21.85 -14.66
CA PRO A 483 -14.09 21.95 -15.45
C PRO A 483 -13.94 21.37 -16.86
N LEU A 484 -12.74 21.43 -17.45
CA LEU A 484 -12.46 20.88 -18.77
C LEU A 484 -12.40 19.35 -18.74
N PHE A 485 -11.87 18.76 -17.66
CA PHE A 485 -11.80 17.30 -17.50
C PHE A 485 -13.18 16.64 -17.49
N GLU A 486 -14.19 17.33 -16.97
CA GLU A 486 -15.58 16.86 -16.99
C GLU A 486 -16.18 16.84 -18.41
N ILE A 487 -15.67 17.66 -19.31
CA ILE A 487 -16.15 17.80 -20.70
C ILE A 487 -15.46 16.81 -21.63
N ILE A 488 -14.14 16.58 -21.43
CA ILE A 488 -13.31 15.78 -22.34
C ILE A 488 -13.17 14.30 -21.93
N LYS A 489 -13.94 13.86 -20.93
CA LYS A 489 -13.91 12.48 -20.40
C LYS A 489 -14.37 11.42 -21.42
#